data_f186f0b8be7f9830e6c740294b592cc1
#
_entry.id   f186f0b8be7f9830e6c740294b592cc1
#
_cell.length_a   1.000
_cell.length_b   1.000
_cell.length_c   1.000
_cell.angle_alpha   90.00
_cell.angle_beta   90.00
_cell.angle_gamma   90.00
#
_symmetry.space_group_name_H-M   'P 1'
#
loop_
_entity.id
_entity.type
_entity.pdbx_description
1 polymer ?
#
loop_
_entity_poly.entity_id
_entity_poly.type
_entity_poly.pdbx_seq_one_letter_code
_entity_poly.pdbx_strand_id
1 'polypeptide(L)'
;MFRLNCTMKGETRMENAVGREIPDEILQRYGKEGYKGAYARDGVRYRKTAPRVKGYVDPKQSKLVPSIREALLKCGIRDGMVLSFHHHFRDGDYVVNMVMKEVAALGIKDITICASSLGAAHDPVADLIEEGVVTGIQSSGVRGRIGEAISHGKLKNPAIIRSHGGRVRAIEEGDVHIDIAFIGAPTSDEYGNARAVGGKSDCGVLSYSMVDAKYADNVVVITDCLVPAPNYPPSISMVDVDYVC
;
A
#
# COMPACT_ATOMS: atom_id res chain seq x y z
N MET A 1 -13.76 -18.80 9.80
CA MET A 1 -14.95 -18.92 10.63
C MET A 1 -14.48 -19.21 12.05
N PHE A 2 -14.60 -18.26 12.96
CA PHE A 2 -14.24 -18.47 14.35
C PHE A 2 -15.43 -19.10 15.06
N ARG A 3 -15.20 -20.20 15.75
CA ARG A 3 -16.18 -20.76 16.67
C ARG A 3 -15.85 -20.30 18.09
N LEU A 4 -16.78 -19.63 18.73
CA LEU A 4 -16.75 -19.36 20.17
C LEU A 4 -17.24 -20.60 20.90
N ASN A 5 -16.33 -21.34 21.53
CA ASN A 5 -16.69 -22.41 22.42
C ASN A 5 -16.78 -21.83 23.84
N CYS A 6 -17.99 -21.81 24.39
CA CYS A 6 -18.21 -21.42 25.78
C CYS A 6 -17.93 -22.63 26.68
N THR A 7 -16.88 -22.60 27.49
CA THR A 7 -16.64 -23.58 28.53
C THR A 7 -17.41 -23.20 29.80
N MET A 8 -17.79 -24.20 30.62
CA MET A 8 -18.65 -24.04 31.80
C MET A 8 -18.14 -23.11 32.92
N LYS A 9 -17.07 -22.31 32.66
CA LYS A 9 -16.54 -21.30 33.59
C LYS A 9 -16.54 -19.86 33.01
N GLY A 10 -17.27 -19.60 31.93
CA GLY A 10 -17.42 -18.24 31.40
C GLY A 10 -16.17 -17.67 30.70
N GLU A 11 -15.11 -18.44 30.49
CA GLU A 11 -13.95 -18.05 29.70
C GLU A 11 -14.22 -18.32 28.22
N THR A 12 -14.37 -17.29 27.44
CA THR A 12 -14.40 -17.35 25.97
C THR A 12 -12.99 -17.56 25.48
N ARG A 13 -12.68 -18.75 25.01
CA ARG A 13 -11.40 -19.04 24.34
C ARG A 13 -11.57 -18.86 22.83
N MET A 14 -10.63 -18.19 22.22
CA MET A 14 -10.64 -17.98 20.78
C MET A 14 -9.87 -19.11 20.08
N GLU A 15 -10.49 -19.74 19.09
CA GLU A 15 -9.83 -20.72 18.23
C GLU A 15 -9.58 -20.12 16.84
N ASN A 16 -8.45 -20.48 16.23
CA ASN A 16 -8.17 -20.10 14.86
C ASN A 16 -8.97 -20.96 13.86
N ALA A 17 -8.85 -20.64 12.56
CA ALA A 17 -9.61 -21.33 11.50
C ALA A 17 -9.35 -22.85 11.38
N VAL A 18 -8.28 -23.36 11.98
CA VAL A 18 -7.93 -24.79 12.00
C VAL A 18 -8.19 -25.44 13.36
N GLY A 19 -8.97 -24.82 14.23
CA GLY A 19 -9.38 -25.37 15.52
C GLY A 19 -8.31 -25.37 16.59
N ARG A 20 -7.27 -24.55 16.48
CA ARG A 20 -6.25 -24.39 17.52
C ARG A 20 -6.59 -23.21 18.41
N GLU A 21 -6.42 -23.41 19.70
CA GLU A 21 -6.56 -22.35 20.69
C GLU A 21 -5.52 -21.25 20.45
N ILE A 22 -5.98 -20.00 20.49
CA ILE A 22 -5.12 -18.83 20.45
C ILE A 22 -4.79 -18.47 21.90
N PRO A 23 -3.51 -18.39 22.28
CA PRO A 23 -3.11 -18.10 23.66
C PRO A 23 -3.41 -16.64 24.02
N ASP A 24 -4.53 -16.40 24.71
CA ASP A 24 -4.95 -15.04 25.10
C ASP A 24 -3.91 -14.31 25.94
N GLU A 25 -3.16 -15.03 26.78
CA GLU A 25 -2.07 -14.47 27.57
C GLU A 25 -0.98 -13.81 26.70
N ILE A 26 -0.67 -14.41 25.54
CA ILE A 26 0.31 -13.86 24.60
C ILE A 26 -0.26 -12.60 23.94
N LEU A 27 -1.53 -12.65 23.53
CA LEU A 27 -2.17 -11.48 22.90
C LEU A 27 -2.24 -10.31 23.87
N GLN A 28 -2.65 -10.57 25.12
CA GLN A 28 -2.70 -9.54 26.18
C GLN A 28 -1.31 -8.97 26.50
N ARG A 29 -0.30 -9.83 26.66
CA ARG A 29 1.07 -9.43 26.95
C ARG A 29 1.63 -8.46 25.92
N TYR A 30 1.29 -8.63 24.65
CA TYR A 30 1.79 -7.82 23.56
C TYR A 30 0.78 -6.77 23.08
N GLY A 31 -0.40 -6.65 23.72
CA GLY A 31 -1.46 -5.73 23.30
C GLY A 31 -1.94 -5.98 21.88
N LYS A 32 -2.04 -7.24 21.49
CA LYS A 32 -2.44 -7.67 20.14
C LYS A 32 -3.82 -8.30 20.15
N GLU A 33 -4.49 -8.23 19.01
CA GLU A 33 -5.68 -8.99 18.72
C GLU A 33 -5.35 -10.25 17.92
N GLY A 34 -6.17 -11.29 18.08
CA GLY A 34 -6.07 -12.51 17.28
C GLY A 34 -6.28 -12.21 15.80
N TYR A 35 -5.49 -12.85 14.95
CA TYR A 35 -5.64 -12.72 13.50
C TYR A 35 -6.98 -13.29 13.04
N LYS A 36 -7.85 -12.44 12.53
CA LYS A 36 -9.22 -12.75 12.11
C LYS A 36 -9.32 -13.32 10.68
N GLY A 37 -8.19 -13.43 10.00
CA GLY A 37 -8.11 -13.87 8.60
C GLY A 37 -7.82 -12.72 7.64
N ALA A 38 -7.26 -13.04 6.46
CA ALA A 38 -6.83 -12.05 5.47
C ALA A 38 -7.96 -11.16 4.96
N TYR A 39 -9.18 -11.65 5.03
CA TYR A 39 -10.38 -10.97 4.52
C TYR A 39 -11.38 -10.61 5.63
N ALA A 40 -11.05 -10.89 6.90
CA ALA A 40 -11.89 -10.50 8.01
C ALA A 40 -11.66 -9.02 8.33
N ARG A 41 -12.73 -8.24 8.29
CA ARG A 41 -12.77 -6.85 8.73
C ARG A 41 -13.91 -6.69 9.72
N ASP A 42 -13.74 -5.81 10.68
CA ASP A 42 -14.69 -5.58 11.75
C ASP A 42 -16.04 -5.09 11.18
N GLY A 43 -16.91 -6.04 10.89
CA GLY A 43 -18.30 -5.84 10.51
C GLY A 43 -18.57 -5.24 9.12
N VAL A 44 -17.56 -4.71 8.44
CA VAL A 44 -17.74 -4.12 7.11
C VAL A 44 -17.08 -5.01 6.06
N ARG A 45 -17.88 -5.76 5.31
CA ARG A 45 -17.42 -6.32 4.05
C ARG A 45 -17.53 -5.24 2.98
N TYR A 46 -16.41 -4.78 2.46
CA TYR A 46 -16.43 -4.01 1.22
C TYR A 46 -17.03 -4.90 0.14
N ARG A 47 -17.97 -4.34 -0.61
CA ARG A 47 -18.51 -5.02 -1.79
C ARG A 47 -17.47 -4.98 -2.89
N LYS A 48 -17.58 -5.87 -3.89
CA LYS A 48 -16.84 -5.73 -5.15
C LYS A 48 -16.88 -4.29 -5.60
N THR A 49 -15.72 -3.74 -5.85
CA THR A 49 -15.59 -2.35 -6.31
C THR A 49 -15.49 -2.33 -7.81
N ALA A 50 -15.95 -1.26 -8.43
CA ALA A 50 -15.64 -0.95 -9.82
C ALA A 50 -14.35 -0.12 -9.86
N PRO A 51 -13.61 -0.17 -10.98
CA PRO A 51 -12.56 0.82 -11.23
C PRO A 51 -13.11 2.23 -11.08
N ARG A 52 -12.28 3.13 -10.56
CA ARG A 52 -12.67 4.52 -10.41
C ARG A 52 -12.97 5.15 -11.76
N VAL A 53 -14.15 5.73 -11.90
CA VAL A 53 -14.49 6.56 -13.06
C VAL A 53 -14.04 7.97 -12.76
N LYS A 54 -13.01 8.44 -13.45
CA LYS A 54 -12.59 9.84 -13.41
C LYS A 54 -13.51 10.69 -14.27
N GLY A 55 -13.73 11.90 -13.82
CA GLY A 55 -14.42 12.91 -14.61
C GLY A 55 -13.60 13.32 -15.84
N TYR A 56 -14.02 14.42 -16.44
CA TYR A 56 -13.30 15.00 -17.58
C TYR A 56 -11.86 15.34 -17.22
N VAL A 57 -10.93 14.85 -18.03
CA VAL A 57 -9.52 15.19 -17.95
C VAL A 57 -9.25 16.27 -19.01
N ASP A 58 -8.90 17.46 -18.59
CA ASP A 58 -8.48 18.50 -19.54
C ASP A 58 -7.11 18.14 -20.14
N PRO A 59 -7.05 17.83 -21.44
CA PRO A 59 -5.77 17.47 -22.06
C PRO A 59 -4.76 18.64 -22.16
N LYS A 60 -5.18 19.85 -21.79
CA LYS A 60 -4.33 21.03 -21.72
C LYS A 60 -3.80 21.32 -20.33
N GLN A 61 -4.27 20.62 -19.34
CA GLN A 61 -3.87 20.82 -17.95
C GLN A 61 -2.81 19.79 -17.54
N SER A 62 -1.58 20.26 -17.34
CA SER A 62 -0.49 19.46 -16.77
C SER A 62 -0.84 18.97 -15.37
N LYS A 63 -0.46 17.74 -15.07
CA LYS A 63 -0.61 17.10 -13.74
C LYS A 63 0.66 17.16 -12.91
N LEU A 64 1.66 17.88 -13.39
CA LEU A 64 2.91 18.02 -12.67
C LEU A 64 2.70 18.73 -11.33
N VAL A 65 3.34 18.19 -10.31
CA VAL A 65 3.47 18.81 -9.00
C VAL A 65 4.95 18.92 -8.63
N PRO A 66 5.36 19.96 -7.89
CA PRO A 66 6.77 20.24 -7.67
C PRO A 66 7.45 19.27 -6.71
N SER A 67 6.70 18.52 -5.92
CA SER A 67 7.25 17.62 -4.90
C SER A 67 6.26 16.56 -4.45
N ILE A 68 6.79 15.48 -3.84
CA ILE A 68 6.00 14.45 -3.17
C ILE A 68 5.13 15.06 -2.06
N ARG A 69 5.66 16.04 -1.32
CA ARG A 69 4.92 16.77 -0.28
C ARG A 69 3.67 17.44 -0.84
N GLU A 70 3.81 18.13 -1.97
CA GLU A 70 2.68 18.79 -2.62
C GLU A 70 1.66 17.76 -3.15
N ALA A 71 2.14 16.64 -3.71
CA ALA A 71 1.25 15.54 -4.11
C ALA A 71 0.45 15.00 -2.93
N LEU A 72 1.10 14.73 -1.79
CA LEU A 72 0.45 14.27 -0.57
C LEU A 72 -0.64 15.23 -0.09
N LEU A 73 -0.33 16.53 -0.04
CA LEU A 73 -1.29 17.56 0.37
C LEU A 73 -2.49 17.65 -0.57
N LYS A 74 -2.24 17.59 -1.89
CA LYS A 74 -3.32 17.60 -2.90
C LYS A 74 -4.19 16.34 -2.85
N CYS A 75 -3.62 15.19 -2.48
CA CYS A 75 -4.35 13.94 -2.25
C CYS A 75 -5.11 13.94 -0.90
N GLY A 76 -4.95 14.96 -0.08
CA GLY A 76 -5.63 15.06 1.22
C GLY A 76 -5.15 14.02 2.22
N ILE A 77 -3.82 13.78 2.27
CA ILE A 77 -3.20 12.82 3.21
C ILE A 77 -3.66 13.06 4.65
N ARG A 78 -4.01 12.01 5.36
CA ARG A 78 -4.43 12.03 6.77
C ARG A 78 -4.13 10.72 7.47
N ASP A 79 -4.23 10.71 8.78
CA ASP A 79 -4.08 9.52 9.61
C ASP A 79 -5.05 8.40 9.18
N GLY A 80 -4.61 7.17 9.30
CA GLY A 80 -5.39 5.97 9.02
C GLY A 80 -5.46 5.56 7.54
N MET A 81 -4.86 6.32 6.63
CA MET A 81 -4.87 6.01 5.20
C MET A 81 -4.04 4.78 4.84
N VAL A 82 -4.44 4.13 3.74
CA VAL A 82 -3.71 3.05 3.08
C VAL A 82 -2.96 3.60 1.89
N LEU A 83 -1.63 3.54 1.95
CA LEU A 83 -0.74 3.96 0.87
C LEU A 83 -0.19 2.75 0.12
N SER A 84 -0.29 2.76 -1.19
CA SER A 84 0.17 1.66 -2.03
C SER A 84 1.48 1.95 -2.71
N PHE A 85 2.31 0.90 -2.81
CA PHE A 85 3.65 0.96 -3.39
C PHE A 85 3.99 -0.31 -4.17
N HIS A 86 5.02 -0.20 -5.02
CA HIS A 86 5.59 -1.30 -5.78
C HIS A 86 7.10 -1.30 -5.70
N HIS A 87 7.72 -2.47 -5.94
CA HIS A 87 9.17 -2.65 -5.85
C HIS A 87 9.78 -3.08 -7.19
N HIS A 88 9.25 -2.61 -8.31
CA HIS A 88 9.73 -3.05 -9.61
C HIS A 88 11.14 -2.55 -9.96
N PHE A 89 11.67 -1.56 -9.27
CA PHE A 89 13.09 -1.19 -9.36
C PHE A 89 13.99 -1.99 -8.41
N ARG A 90 13.45 -3.01 -7.72
CA ARG A 90 14.18 -3.88 -6.81
C ARG A 90 14.84 -3.10 -5.67
N ASP A 91 16.11 -3.39 -5.39
CA ASP A 91 16.86 -2.72 -4.32
C ASP A 91 17.22 -1.26 -4.64
N GLY A 92 16.93 -0.79 -5.84
CA GLY A 92 16.99 0.62 -6.24
C GLY A 92 15.66 1.37 -6.11
N ASP A 93 14.63 0.74 -5.58
CA ASP A 93 13.31 1.36 -5.40
C ASP A 93 13.25 2.10 -4.05
N TYR A 94 13.36 3.42 -4.10
CA TYR A 94 13.29 4.28 -2.93
C TYR A 94 11.98 5.07 -2.83
N VAL A 95 10.99 4.78 -3.65
CA VAL A 95 9.70 5.51 -3.65
C VAL A 95 9.04 5.43 -2.28
N VAL A 96 9.01 4.24 -1.66
CA VAL A 96 8.48 4.07 -0.30
C VAL A 96 9.19 5.01 0.69
N ASN A 97 10.52 5.02 0.66
CA ASN A 97 11.34 5.80 1.59
C ASN A 97 11.11 7.31 1.43
N MET A 98 11.06 7.78 0.18
CA MET A 98 10.83 9.19 -0.14
C MET A 98 9.44 9.65 0.33
N VAL A 99 8.41 8.88 0.02
CA VAL A 99 7.03 9.20 0.40
C VAL A 99 6.86 9.14 1.91
N MET A 100 7.31 8.06 2.56
CA MET A 100 7.11 7.89 3.99
C MET A 100 7.91 8.90 4.83
N LYS A 101 9.05 9.39 4.34
CA LYS A 101 9.77 10.52 4.93
C LYS A 101 8.92 11.79 4.96
N GLU A 102 8.25 12.12 3.85
CA GLU A 102 7.36 13.29 3.80
C GLU A 102 6.10 13.10 4.66
N VAL A 103 5.54 11.90 4.70
CA VAL A 103 4.41 11.55 5.58
C VAL A 103 4.78 11.80 7.04
N ALA A 104 5.93 11.31 7.49
CA ALA A 104 6.42 11.54 8.85
C ALA A 104 6.68 13.04 9.12
N ALA A 105 7.29 13.75 8.17
CA ALA A 105 7.56 15.19 8.28
C ALA A 105 6.29 16.06 8.31
N LEU A 106 5.15 15.54 7.80
CA LEU A 106 3.83 16.16 7.92
C LEU A 106 3.15 15.86 9.27
N GLY A 107 3.74 15.01 10.10
CA GLY A 107 3.16 14.59 11.38
C GLY A 107 2.03 13.57 11.25
N ILE A 108 1.84 13.00 10.08
CA ILE A 108 0.81 11.99 9.80
C ILE A 108 1.19 10.66 10.42
N LYS A 109 0.22 9.94 10.97
CA LYS A 109 0.39 8.68 11.68
C LYS A 109 -0.66 7.65 11.26
N ASP A 110 -0.52 6.44 11.82
CA ASP A 110 -1.47 5.34 11.63
C ASP A 110 -1.62 4.87 10.18
N ILE A 111 -0.55 4.98 9.40
CA ILE A 111 -0.55 4.60 7.98
C ILE A 111 -0.43 3.07 7.82
N THR A 112 -1.22 2.52 6.91
CA THR A 112 -1.02 1.16 6.41
C THR A 112 -0.28 1.20 5.07
N ILE A 113 0.86 0.54 5.01
CA ILE A 113 1.59 0.32 3.75
C ILE A 113 1.04 -0.93 3.06
N CYS A 114 0.51 -0.77 1.84
CA CYS A 114 0.09 -1.87 0.97
C CYS A 114 1.08 -2.00 -0.19
N ALA A 115 2.08 -2.86 -0.06
CA ALA A 115 3.15 -2.98 -1.05
C ALA A 115 3.20 -4.37 -1.68
N SER A 116 3.66 -4.43 -2.93
CA SER A 116 3.88 -5.72 -3.60
C SER A 116 4.99 -6.53 -2.92
N SER A 117 6.03 -5.87 -2.38
CA SER A 117 7.04 -6.45 -1.49
C SER A 117 7.84 -5.34 -0.80
N LEU A 118 8.45 -5.64 0.34
CA LEU A 118 9.35 -4.75 1.06
C LEU A 118 10.67 -5.48 1.32
N GLY A 119 11.75 -4.94 0.77
CA GLY A 119 13.10 -5.47 0.89
C GLY A 119 14.00 -4.62 1.80
N ALA A 120 15.28 -4.98 1.86
CA ALA A 120 16.28 -4.26 2.67
C ALA A 120 16.44 -2.78 2.27
N ALA A 121 16.18 -2.42 1.02
CA ALA A 121 16.18 -1.02 0.58
C ALA A 121 15.16 -0.15 1.35
N HIS A 122 14.12 -0.77 1.92
CA HIS A 122 13.06 -0.09 2.67
C HIS A 122 13.26 -0.14 4.19
N ASP A 123 14.40 -0.61 4.68
CA ASP A 123 14.73 -0.74 6.11
C ASP A 123 14.44 0.52 6.96
N PRO A 124 14.58 1.76 6.46
CA PRO A 124 14.20 2.96 7.22
C PRO A 124 12.73 2.99 7.66
N VAL A 125 11.83 2.24 7.02
CA VAL A 125 10.43 2.13 7.43
C VAL A 125 10.29 1.45 8.80
N ALA A 126 11.26 0.65 9.24
CA ALA A 126 11.24 0.02 10.55
C ALA A 126 11.24 1.06 11.69
N ASP A 127 11.94 2.17 11.53
CA ASP A 127 11.97 3.26 12.50
C ASP A 127 10.58 3.93 12.56
N LEU A 128 9.91 4.09 11.43
CA LEU A 128 8.55 4.63 11.35
C LEU A 128 7.48 3.71 11.97
N ILE A 129 7.74 2.42 12.03
CA ILE A 129 6.89 1.48 12.79
C ILE A 129 7.03 1.77 14.28
N GLU A 130 8.24 1.95 14.78
CA GLU A 130 8.48 2.25 16.20
C GLU A 130 7.92 3.62 16.62
N GLU A 131 7.92 4.59 15.72
CA GLU A 131 7.36 5.93 15.91
C GLU A 131 5.82 5.97 15.78
N GLY A 132 5.18 4.87 15.37
CA GLY A 132 3.72 4.79 15.15
C GLY A 132 3.23 5.55 13.92
N VAL A 133 4.11 5.92 13.02
CA VAL A 133 3.76 6.45 11.69
C VAL A 133 3.18 5.32 10.83
N VAL A 134 3.83 4.14 10.84
CA VAL A 134 3.34 2.93 10.18
C VAL A 134 2.79 1.96 11.21
N THR A 135 1.51 1.63 11.11
CA THR A 135 0.81 0.74 12.03
C THR A 135 0.30 -0.53 11.39
N GLY A 136 0.22 -0.57 10.06
CA GLY A 136 -0.22 -1.73 9.29
C GLY A 136 0.67 -1.99 8.09
N ILE A 137 0.86 -3.27 7.76
CA ILE A 137 1.58 -3.69 6.56
C ILE A 137 0.78 -4.80 5.87
N GLN A 138 0.54 -4.64 4.58
CA GLN A 138 -0.03 -5.63 3.69
C GLN A 138 0.93 -5.83 2.51
N SER A 139 1.46 -7.04 2.34
CA SER A 139 2.50 -7.29 1.35
C SER A 139 2.48 -8.74 0.86
N SER A 140 3.22 -9.05 -0.20
CA SER A 140 3.48 -10.44 -0.58
C SER A 140 4.79 -11.00 0.03
N GLY A 141 5.63 -10.12 0.57
CA GLY A 141 6.85 -10.50 1.26
C GLY A 141 7.48 -9.31 1.95
N VAL A 142 8.05 -9.57 3.12
CA VAL A 142 8.76 -8.56 3.92
C VAL A 142 10.08 -9.13 4.39
N ARG A 143 11.15 -8.35 4.30
CA ARG A 143 12.52 -8.74 4.66
C ARG A 143 13.21 -7.63 5.45
N GLY A 144 14.43 -7.89 5.90
CA GLY A 144 15.26 -6.91 6.60
C GLY A 144 14.67 -6.46 7.94
N ARG A 145 15.00 -5.25 8.35
CA ARG A 145 14.57 -4.67 9.63
C ARG A 145 13.05 -4.59 9.79
N ILE A 146 12.31 -4.37 8.68
CA ILE A 146 10.83 -4.37 8.72
C ILE A 146 10.32 -5.76 9.10
N GLY A 147 10.87 -6.83 8.49
CA GLY A 147 10.52 -8.21 8.81
C GLY A 147 10.82 -8.56 10.27
N GLU A 148 11.95 -8.11 10.80
CA GLU A 148 12.32 -8.27 12.21
C GLU A 148 11.35 -7.51 13.13
N ALA A 149 11.03 -6.26 12.83
CA ALA A 149 10.08 -5.47 13.61
C ALA A 149 8.71 -6.15 13.69
N ILE A 150 8.20 -6.68 12.58
CA ILE A 150 6.95 -7.44 12.55
C ILE A 150 7.05 -8.72 13.39
N SER A 151 8.13 -9.49 13.22
CA SER A 151 8.33 -10.76 13.92
C SER A 151 8.46 -10.59 15.43
N HIS A 152 8.98 -9.45 15.87
CA HIS A 152 9.07 -9.09 17.29
C HIS A 152 7.85 -8.32 17.83
N GLY A 153 6.75 -8.28 17.05
CA GLY A 153 5.49 -7.68 17.50
C GLY A 153 5.50 -6.16 17.64
N LYS A 154 6.41 -5.45 16.96
CA LYS A 154 6.48 -3.99 16.98
C LYS A 154 5.35 -3.33 16.19
N LEU A 155 4.81 -4.00 15.17
CA LEU A 155 3.70 -3.47 14.39
C LEU A 155 2.41 -3.51 15.21
N LYS A 156 1.66 -2.41 15.24
CA LYS A 156 0.40 -2.30 16.00
C LYS A 156 -0.63 -3.33 15.54
N ASN A 157 -0.81 -3.48 14.22
CA ASN A 157 -1.73 -4.44 13.63
C ASN A 157 -0.97 -5.64 13.07
N PRO A 158 -1.53 -6.85 13.06
CA PRO A 158 -0.90 -7.99 12.39
C PRO A 158 -0.63 -7.70 10.93
N ALA A 159 0.57 -8.01 10.45
CA ALA A 159 0.88 -7.91 9.03
C ALA A 159 0.07 -8.92 8.23
N ILE A 160 -0.43 -8.51 7.07
CA ILE A 160 -1.21 -9.38 6.18
C ILE A 160 -0.36 -9.73 4.98
N ILE A 161 -0.06 -11.01 4.82
CA ILE A 161 0.73 -11.51 3.69
C ILE A 161 -0.19 -12.18 2.68
N ARG A 162 -0.13 -11.71 1.43
CA ARG A 162 -0.87 -12.27 0.30
C ARG A 162 0.09 -12.56 -0.85
N SER A 163 -0.24 -13.51 -1.71
CA SER A 163 0.45 -13.64 -2.98
C SER A 163 0.23 -12.38 -3.84
N HIS A 164 1.05 -12.17 -4.86
CA HIS A 164 0.85 -11.06 -5.80
C HIS A 164 -0.56 -11.06 -6.41
N GLY A 165 -1.02 -12.20 -6.93
CA GLY A 165 -2.38 -12.33 -7.45
C GLY A 165 -3.46 -12.18 -6.36
N GLY A 166 -3.19 -12.66 -5.15
CA GLY A 166 -4.09 -12.48 -4.00
C GLY A 166 -4.23 -11.01 -3.58
N ARG A 167 -3.17 -10.19 -3.75
CA ARG A 167 -3.23 -8.74 -3.53
C ARG A 167 -4.12 -8.06 -4.58
N VAL A 168 -3.93 -8.39 -5.86
CA VAL A 168 -4.76 -7.90 -6.95
C VAL A 168 -6.24 -8.20 -6.69
N ARG A 169 -6.54 -9.47 -6.40
CA ARG A 169 -7.89 -9.91 -6.06
C ARG A 169 -8.48 -9.12 -4.88
N ALA A 170 -7.69 -8.92 -3.82
CA ALA A 170 -8.14 -8.21 -2.62
C ALA A 170 -8.51 -6.75 -2.91
N ILE A 171 -7.80 -6.09 -3.83
CA ILE A 171 -8.12 -4.74 -4.28
C ILE A 171 -9.41 -4.74 -5.12
N GLU A 172 -9.52 -5.63 -6.10
CA GLU A 172 -10.67 -5.72 -7.01
C GLU A 172 -11.96 -6.14 -6.29
N GLU A 173 -11.86 -6.97 -5.25
CA GLU A 173 -13.00 -7.38 -4.42
C GLU A 173 -13.31 -6.40 -3.28
N GLY A 174 -12.51 -5.35 -3.10
CA GLY A 174 -12.70 -4.34 -2.06
C GLY A 174 -12.31 -4.79 -0.66
N ASP A 175 -11.58 -5.90 -0.52
CA ASP A 175 -10.98 -6.31 0.76
C ASP A 175 -9.84 -5.39 1.17
N VAL A 176 -9.21 -4.73 0.20
CA VAL A 176 -8.21 -3.69 0.36
C VAL A 176 -8.67 -2.45 -0.37
N HIS A 177 -8.88 -1.37 0.35
CA HIS A 177 -9.07 -0.04 -0.22
C HIS A 177 -7.73 0.69 -0.21
N ILE A 178 -7.40 1.39 -1.29
CA ILE A 178 -6.18 2.19 -1.41
C ILE A 178 -6.59 3.65 -1.53
N ASP A 179 -6.16 4.46 -0.56
CA ASP A 179 -6.43 5.90 -0.57
C ASP A 179 -5.51 6.62 -1.57
N ILE A 180 -4.20 6.29 -1.55
CA ILE A 180 -3.23 6.88 -2.47
C ILE A 180 -2.28 5.80 -2.99
N ALA A 181 -2.18 5.67 -4.31
CA ALA A 181 -1.19 4.81 -4.94
C ALA A 181 -0.01 5.65 -5.45
N PHE A 182 1.20 5.29 -5.01
CA PHE A 182 2.44 5.87 -5.50
C PHE A 182 3.12 4.88 -6.45
N ILE A 183 3.30 5.29 -7.70
CA ILE A 183 3.78 4.42 -8.76
C ILE A 183 5.07 5.01 -9.33
N GLY A 184 6.21 4.39 -9.00
CA GLY A 184 7.46 4.68 -9.67
C GLY A 184 7.39 4.24 -11.13
N ALA A 185 7.81 5.07 -12.06
CA ALA A 185 7.86 4.71 -13.47
C ALA A 185 9.16 5.19 -14.12
N PRO A 186 9.80 4.37 -14.98
CA PRO A 186 10.98 4.78 -15.75
C PRO A 186 10.80 6.05 -16.55
N THR A 187 9.62 6.25 -17.14
CA THR A 187 9.25 7.48 -17.84
C THR A 187 7.78 7.83 -17.62
N SER A 188 7.49 9.13 -17.56
CA SER A 188 6.14 9.66 -17.66
C SER A 188 6.13 10.95 -18.48
N ASP A 189 5.01 11.27 -19.10
CA ASP A 189 4.76 12.63 -19.57
C ASP A 189 4.03 13.46 -18.50
N GLU A 190 3.89 14.74 -18.75
CA GLU A 190 3.26 15.68 -17.81
C GLU A 190 1.76 15.41 -17.55
N TYR A 191 1.14 14.57 -18.37
CA TYR A 191 -0.27 14.17 -18.21
C TYR A 191 -0.43 12.85 -17.47
N GLY A 192 0.68 12.12 -17.21
CA GLY A 192 0.67 10.87 -16.46
C GLY A 192 0.62 9.61 -17.32
N ASN A 193 0.90 9.69 -18.63
CA ASN A 193 1.13 8.48 -19.40
C ASN A 193 2.48 7.88 -19.00
N ALA A 194 2.46 6.80 -18.22
CA ALA A 194 3.64 6.18 -17.64
C ALA A 194 4.02 4.90 -18.37
N ARG A 195 5.33 4.71 -18.60
CA ARG A 195 5.88 3.51 -19.23
C ARG A 195 6.92 2.85 -18.36
N ALA A 196 7.06 1.55 -18.55
CA ALA A 196 8.01 0.70 -17.85
C ALA A 196 9.43 0.73 -18.45
N VAL A 197 9.62 1.48 -19.52
CA VAL A 197 10.85 1.52 -20.32
C VAL A 197 11.15 2.93 -20.82
N GLY A 198 12.38 3.13 -21.26
CA GLY A 198 12.83 4.37 -21.92
C GLY A 198 13.37 5.42 -20.96
N GLY A 199 13.58 5.07 -19.70
CA GLY A 199 14.16 5.92 -18.67
C GLY A 199 15.62 5.56 -18.37
N LYS A 200 16.12 6.06 -17.22
CA LYS A 200 17.46 5.74 -16.71
C LYS A 200 17.55 4.29 -16.22
N SER A 201 16.43 3.72 -15.78
CA SER A 201 16.33 2.35 -15.30
C SER A 201 15.00 1.75 -15.75
N ASP A 202 15.06 0.87 -16.72
CA ASP A 202 13.89 0.11 -17.16
C ASP A 202 13.50 -0.92 -16.09
N CYS A 203 12.22 -1.02 -15.78
CA CYS A 203 11.75 -1.93 -14.74
C CYS A 203 10.99 -3.16 -15.27
N GLY A 204 10.86 -3.29 -16.58
CA GLY A 204 10.07 -4.36 -17.21
C GLY A 204 8.59 -4.03 -17.25
N VAL A 205 7.76 -4.71 -16.48
CA VAL A 205 6.30 -4.57 -16.57
C VAL A 205 5.75 -3.85 -15.34
N LEU A 206 4.86 -2.86 -15.55
CA LEU A 206 4.14 -2.18 -14.46
C LEU A 206 2.87 -2.94 -14.01
N SER A 207 2.77 -4.24 -14.26
CA SER A 207 1.55 -5.04 -14.22
C SER A 207 0.68 -4.86 -12.96
N TYR A 208 1.22 -5.08 -11.78
CA TYR A 208 0.43 -5.01 -10.54
C TYR A 208 0.03 -3.57 -10.18
N SER A 209 0.87 -2.60 -10.52
CA SER A 209 0.56 -1.18 -10.31
C SER A 209 -0.59 -0.67 -11.19
N MET A 210 -0.90 -1.37 -12.30
CA MET A 210 -2.07 -1.06 -13.13
C MET A 210 -3.39 -1.24 -12.37
N VAL A 211 -3.45 -2.23 -11.46
CA VAL A 211 -4.63 -2.44 -10.62
C VAL A 211 -4.76 -1.30 -9.60
N ASP A 212 -3.67 -0.93 -8.97
CA ASP A 212 -3.65 0.19 -8.03
C ASP A 212 -4.09 1.49 -8.71
N ALA A 213 -3.58 1.76 -9.93
CA ALA A 213 -3.96 2.93 -10.72
C ALA A 213 -5.46 2.99 -11.02
N LYS A 214 -6.10 1.83 -11.18
CA LYS A 214 -7.55 1.77 -11.47
C LYS A 214 -8.43 1.89 -10.25
N TYR A 215 -7.99 1.39 -9.10
CA TYR A 215 -8.85 1.22 -7.93
C TYR A 215 -8.52 2.16 -6.76
N ALA A 216 -7.36 2.81 -6.75
CA ALA A 216 -7.02 3.80 -5.73
C ALA A 216 -7.84 5.08 -5.89
N ASP A 217 -8.12 5.77 -4.77
CA ASP A 217 -8.81 7.06 -4.80
C ASP A 217 -7.96 8.13 -5.48
N ASN A 218 -6.65 8.13 -5.22
CA ASN A 218 -5.69 9.03 -5.85
C ASN A 218 -4.49 8.23 -6.37
N VAL A 219 -3.93 8.67 -7.48
CA VAL A 219 -2.76 8.05 -8.13
C VAL A 219 -1.70 9.08 -8.42
N VAL A 220 -0.51 8.87 -7.89
CA VAL A 220 0.66 9.71 -8.09
C VAL A 220 1.73 8.90 -8.81
N VAL A 221 2.10 9.32 -10.01
CA VAL A 221 3.26 8.77 -10.71
C VAL A 221 4.51 9.52 -10.28
N ILE A 222 5.55 8.77 -9.91
CA ILE A 222 6.87 9.31 -9.57
C ILE A 222 7.85 8.87 -10.64
N THR A 223 8.53 9.84 -11.27
CA THR A 223 9.52 9.57 -12.32
C THR A 223 10.72 10.50 -12.20
N ASP A 224 11.88 10.01 -12.55
CA ASP A 224 13.09 10.81 -12.71
C ASP A 224 13.42 11.10 -14.18
N CYS A 225 12.48 10.76 -15.08
CA CYS A 225 12.62 10.98 -16.52
C CYS A 225 11.27 11.44 -17.12
N LEU A 226 11.02 12.74 -17.07
CA LEU A 226 9.91 13.37 -17.75
C LEU A 226 10.21 13.45 -19.25
N VAL A 227 9.28 12.99 -20.07
CA VAL A 227 9.41 12.96 -21.52
C VAL A 227 8.29 13.78 -22.18
N PRO A 228 8.47 14.24 -23.42
CA PRO A 228 7.41 14.93 -24.16
C PRO A 228 6.15 14.04 -24.33
N ALA A 229 4.99 14.68 -24.22
CA ALA A 229 3.72 14.01 -24.49
C ALA A 229 3.48 13.86 -26.01
N PRO A 230 2.85 12.73 -26.43
CA PRO A 230 2.38 11.61 -25.62
C PRO A 230 3.47 10.55 -25.41
N ASN A 231 3.63 10.08 -24.18
CA ASN A 231 4.49 8.94 -23.85
C ASN A 231 3.79 7.62 -24.18
N TYR A 232 3.88 7.19 -25.42
CA TYR A 232 3.04 6.11 -25.96
C TYR A 232 3.83 4.89 -26.45
N PRO A 233 3.31 3.64 -26.38
CA PRO A 233 2.08 3.24 -25.69
C PRO A 233 2.28 3.22 -24.16
N PRO A 234 1.35 3.78 -23.36
CA PRO A 234 1.48 3.80 -21.94
C PRO A 234 1.16 2.44 -21.31
N SER A 235 1.89 2.08 -20.26
CA SER A 235 1.51 0.97 -19.36
C SER A 235 0.42 1.40 -18.40
N ILE A 236 0.47 2.66 -17.95
CA ILE A 236 -0.57 3.32 -17.15
C ILE A 236 -0.97 4.57 -17.91
N SER A 237 -2.26 4.69 -18.18
CA SER A 237 -2.80 5.81 -18.94
C SER A 237 -3.02 7.04 -18.07
N MET A 238 -2.86 8.20 -18.66
CA MET A 238 -3.16 9.48 -18.02
C MET A 238 -4.56 9.55 -17.40
N VAL A 239 -5.53 8.78 -17.90
CA VAL A 239 -6.89 8.77 -17.35
C VAL A 239 -6.97 8.15 -15.96
N ASP A 240 -5.99 7.35 -15.57
CA ASP A 240 -5.88 6.70 -14.28
C ASP A 240 -4.98 7.46 -13.29
N VAL A 241 -4.31 8.52 -13.72
CA VAL A 241 -3.33 9.27 -12.93
C VAL A 241 -3.88 10.64 -12.52
N ASP A 242 -3.65 11.05 -11.28
CA ASP A 242 -4.05 12.36 -10.76
C ASP A 242 -2.90 13.37 -10.78
N TYR A 243 -1.70 12.94 -10.36
CA TYR A 243 -0.53 13.80 -10.28
C TYR A 243 0.72 13.09 -10.79
N VAL A 244 1.68 13.88 -11.26
CA VAL A 244 3.03 13.44 -11.68
C VAL A 244 4.06 14.26 -10.89
N CYS A 245 5.03 13.56 -10.30
CA CYS A 245 6.08 14.18 -9.50
C CYS A 245 7.47 13.65 -9.93
#